data_3b17b604c272badbbae6f87a8529bdbb
#
_entry.id   3b17b604c272badbbae6f87a8529bdbb
#
_cell.length_a   1.000
_cell.length_b   1.000
_cell.length_c   1.000
_cell.angle_alpha   90.00
_cell.angle_beta   90.00
_cell.angle_gamma   90.00
#
_symmetry.space_group_name_H-M   'P 1'
#
loop_
_entity.id
_entity.type
_entity.pdbx_description
1 polymer ?
#
loop_
_entity_poly.entity_id
_entity_poly.type
_entity_poly.pdbx_seq_one_letter_code
_entity_poly.pdbx_strand_id
1 'polypeptide(L)'
;AADMLAANGGKPVDLVLEMVGGKTLDASLEVLAPFGRLITYGNASRTAAKDVNPGSLMGGTKTITGFWLAHCFGNKALLNDVIEELFALVLSGKLKPIVGATFGLSQARQAHEAMLARQSTGKITLDPVL
;
A
#
# COMPACT_ATOMS: atom_id res chain seq x y z
N ALA A 1 15.96 -1.15 1.75
CA ALA A 1 16.19 -2.11 2.86
C ALA A 1 16.73 -1.39 4.12
N ALA A 2 17.85 -0.69 4.04
CA ALA A 2 18.48 -0.06 5.22
C ALA A 2 17.54 0.85 6.00
N ASP A 3 16.80 1.73 5.34
CA ASP A 3 15.86 2.66 5.98
C ASP A 3 14.70 1.93 6.67
N MET A 4 14.22 0.82 6.09
CA MET A 4 13.17 0.00 6.70
C MET A 4 13.66 -0.67 7.99
N LEU A 5 14.87 -1.23 7.95
CA LEU A 5 15.49 -1.81 9.14
C LEU A 5 15.75 -0.75 10.21
N ALA A 6 16.28 0.41 9.82
CA ALA A 6 16.54 1.51 10.76
C ALA A 6 15.24 1.95 11.46
N ALA A 7 14.13 2.08 10.71
CA ALA A 7 12.83 2.43 11.26
C ALA A 7 12.26 1.36 12.21
N ASN A 8 12.71 0.11 12.10
CA ASN A 8 12.31 -1.02 12.97
C ASN A 8 13.40 -1.39 14.00
N GLY A 9 14.22 -0.45 14.40
CA GLY A 9 15.27 -0.69 15.39
C GLY A 9 16.33 -1.71 14.96
N GLY A 10 16.63 -1.77 13.68
CA GLY A 10 17.59 -2.68 13.06
C GLY A 10 17.07 -4.11 12.85
N LYS A 11 15.81 -4.39 13.18
CA LYS A 11 15.23 -5.74 13.11
C LYS A 11 14.47 -5.95 11.79
N PRO A 12 14.50 -7.19 11.25
CA PRO A 12 13.62 -7.58 10.16
C PRO A 12 12.13 -7.41 10.52
N VAL A 13 11.25 -7.39 9.51
CA VAL A 13 9.82 -7.16 9.68
C VAL A 13 9.02 -8.44 9.36
N ASP A 14 7.94 -8.67 10.10
CA ASP A 14 7.11 -9.88 9.94
C ASP A 14 6.09 -9.74 8.81
N LEU A 15 5.65 -8.52 8.51
CA LEU A 15 4.63 -8.24 7.50
C LEU A 15 4.99 -7.01 6.68
N VAL A 16 4.90 -7.14 5.37
CA VAL A 16 5.00 -6.02 4.43
C VAL A 16 3.75 -5.96 3.56
N LEU A 17 3.12 -4.78 3.51
CA LEU A 17 2.08 -4.43 2.55
C LEU A 17 2.73 -3.56 1.46
N GLU A 18 2.91 -4.13 0.27
CA GLU A 18 3.72 -3.56 -0.79
C GLU A 18 2.85 -3.18 -2.00
N MET A 19 2.91 -1.91 -2.41
CA MET A 19 2.11 -1.38 -3.52
C MET A 19 2.95 -0.65 -4.59
N VAL A 20 4.25 -0.52 -4.39
CA VAL A 20 5.12 0.28 -5.26
C VAL A 20 5.72 -0.54 -6.39
N GLY A 21 6.13 -1.77 -6.11
CA GLY A 21 6.82 -2.65 -7.07
C GLY A 21 8.29 -2.28 -7.26
N GLY A 22 8.91 -2.87 -8.30
CA GLY A 22 10.29 -2.61 -8.67
C GLY A 22 11.28 -2.79 -7.51
N LYS A 23 12.25 -1.89 -7.41
CA LYS A 23 13.28 -1.91 -6.36
C LYS A 23 12.73 -1.89 -4.92
N THR A 24 11.52 -1.34 -4.73
CA THR A 24 10.90 -1.32 -3.39
C THR A 24 10.44 -2.71 -2.99
N LEU A 25 9.86 -3.48 -3.91
CA LEU A 25 9.49 -4.87 -3.67
C LEU A 25 10.74 -5.71 -3.37
N ASP A 26 11.82 -5.53 -4.14
CA ASP A 26 13.09 -6.23 -3.91
C ASP A 26 13.61 -5.96 -2.50
N ALA A 27 13.69 -4.68 -2.10
CA ALA A 27 14.13 -4.27 -0.78
C ALA A 27 13.22 -4.77 0.35
N SER A 28 11.92 -4.86 0.08
CA SER A 28 10.92 -5.39 1.03
C SER A 28 11.10 -6.88 1.30
N LEU A 29 11.44 -7.66 0.26
CA LEU A 29 11.76 -9.08 0.42
C LEU A 29 13.05 -9.33 1.21
N GLU A 30 14.05 -8.44 1.06
CA GLU A 30 15.32 -8.53 1.78
C GLU A 30 15.10 -8.38 3.29
N VAL A 31 14.23 -7.45 3.72
CA VAL A 31 14.02 -7.14 5.13
C VAL A 31 12.99 -8.02 5.85
N LEU A 32 12.35 -8.96 5.16
CA LEU A 32 11.44 -9.90 5.80
C LEU A 32 12.17 -10.81 6.80
N ALA A 33 11.59 -10.93 7.98
CA ALA A 33 11.99 -11.90 8.98
C ALA A 33 11.75 -13.36 8.51
N PRO A 34 12.36 -14.35 9.13
CA PRO A 34 11.92 -15.73 9.00
C PRO A 34 10.43 -15.87 9.34
N PHE A 35 9.66 -16.64 8.55
CA PHE A 35 8.20 -16.77 8.58
C PHE A 35 7.45 -15.48 8.21
N GLY A 36 8.15 -14.43 7.76
CA GLY A 36 7.57 -13.17 7.34
C GLY A 36 6.74 -13.30 6.04
N ARG A 37 5.79 -12.38 5.87
CA ARG A 37 4.88 -12.34 4.72
C ARG A 37 4.96 -11.00 4.02
N LEU A 38 5.02 -11.04 2.69
CA LEU A 38 4.87 -9.88 1.83
C LEU A 38 3.61 -10.02 1.00
N ILE A 39 2.73 -9.04 1.06
CA ILE A 39 1.53 -8.97 0.22
C ILE A 39 1.74 -7.84 -0.77
N THR A 40 1.88 -8.18 -2.05
CA THR A 40 1.93 -7.18 -3.12
C THR A 40 0.52 -6.96 -3.68
N TYR A 41 0.08 -5.69 -3.69
CA TYR A 41 -1.27 -5.31 -4.14
C TYR A 41 -1.26 -4.10 -5.08
N GLY A 42 -0.10 -3.73 -5.60
CA GLY A 42 0.05 -2.64 -6.55
C GLY A 42 1.39 -2.67 -7.27
N ASN A 43 1.55 -1.78 -8.24
CA ASN A 43 2.80 -1.54 -8.96
C ASN A 43 2.89 -0.06 -9.36
N ALA A 44 2.86 0.82 -8.35
CA ALA A 44 2.82 2.27 -8.56
C ALA A 44 4.06 2.82 -9.29
N SER A 45 5.20 2.16 -9.17
CA SER A 45 6.43 2.53 -9.89
C SER A 45 6.35 2.20 -11.39
N ARG A 46 5.45 1.29 -11.80
CA ARG A 46 5.38 0.73 -13.16
C ARG A 46 6.69 0.10 -13.63
N THR A 47 7.55 -0.28 -12.69
CA THR A 47 8.85 -0.89 -12.95
C THR A 47 8.80 -2.35 -12.50
N ALA A 48 9.38 -3.25 -13.29
CA ALA A 48 9.48 -4.65 -12.91
C ALA A 48 10.43 -4.81 -11.71
N ALA A 49 10.03 -5.66 -10.77
CA ALA A 49 10.91 -6.17 -9.73
C ALA A 49 11.80 -7.29 -10.30
N LYS A 50 12.78 -7.73 -9.54
CA LYS A 50 13.56 -8.93 -9.88
C LYS A 50 12.67 -10.18 -9.79
N ASP A 51 13.05 -11.21 -10.53
CA ASP A 51 12.41 -12.51 -10.40
C ASP A 51 12.65 -13.09 -9.00
N VAL A 52 11.58 -13.59 -8.40
CA VAL A 52 11.66 -14.20 -7.08
C VAL A 52 12.07 -15.65 -7.21
N ASN A 53 13.25 -15.98 -6.70
CA ASN A 53 13.72 -17.36 -6.66
C ASN A 53 12.99 -18.13 -5.54
N PRO A 54 12.23 -19.22 -5.84
CA PRO A 54 11.54 -20.02 -4.83
C PRO A 54 12.49 -20.55 -3.74
N GLY A 55 13.72 -20.89 -4.09
CA GLY A 55 14.73 -21.35 -3.13
C GLY A 55 15.07 -20.31 -2.06
N SER A 56 15.04 -19.01 -2.41
CA SER A 56 15.26 -17.94 -1.44
C SER A 56 14.10 -17.78 -0.45
N LEU A 57 12.88 -18.06 -0.90
CA LEU A 57 11.70 -18.09 -0.01
C LEU A 57 11.76 -19.28 0.95
N MET A 58 12.10 -20.46 0.43
CA MET A 58 12.26 -21.68 1.22
C MET A 58 13.34 -21.50 2.30
N GLY A 59 14.51 -20.98 1.94
CA GLY A 59 15.63 -20.79 2.88
C GLY A 59 15.30 -19.84 4.03
N GLY A 60 14.37 -18.89 3.84
CA GLY A 60 13.91 -17.97 4.88
C GLY A 60 12.53 -18.33 5.45
N THR A 61 11.88 -19.41 4.98
CA THR A 61 10.47 -19.72 5.30
C THR A 61 9.56 -18.49 5.09
N LYS A 62 9.77 -17.79 3.98
CA LYS A 62 9.07 -16.54 3.66
C LYS A 62 7.90 -16.77 2.73
N THR A 63 6.89 -15.94 2.82
CA THR A 63 5.71 -15.97 1.94
C THR A 63 5.61 -14.68 1.13
N ILE A 64 5.36 -14.80 -0.17
CA ILE A 64 4.92 -13.71 -1.02
C ILE A 64 3.55 -14.04 -1.61
N THR A 65 2.63 -13.07 -1.54
CA THR A 65 1.25 -13.23 -2.02
C THR A 65 0.85 -12.02 -2.84
N GLY A 66 0.26 -12.25 -4.00
CA GLY A 66 -0.39 -11.20 -4.79
C GLY A 66 -1.85 -11.02 -4.34
N PHE A 67 -2.29 -9.77 -4.26
CA PHE A 67 -3.69 -9.41 -4.07
C PHE A 67 -4.11 -8.38 -5.11
N TRP A 68 -5.21 -8.60 -5.79
CA TRP A 68 -5.77 -7.64 -6.73
C TRP A 68 -7.24 -7.39 -6.41
N LEU A 69 -7.54 -6.15 -6.01
CA LEU A 69 -8.87 -5.73 -5.57
C LEU A 69 -9.97 -6.00 -6.62
N ALA A 70 -9.63 -5.95 -7.91
CA ALA A 70 -10.61 -6.23 -8.97
C ALA A 70 -11.23 -7.64 -8.88
N HIS A 71 -10.52 -8.62 -8.31
CA HIS A 71 -11.08 -9.96 -8.08
C HIS A 71 -12.13 -10.00 -6.97
N CYS A 72 -12.24 -8.95 -6.17
CA CYS A 72 -13.28 -8.82 -5.14
C CYS A 72 -14.58 -8.23 -5.70
N PHE A 73 -14.57 -7.63 -6.91
CA PHE A 73 -15.76 -7.04 -7.50
C PHE A 73 -16.83 -8.10 -7.75
N GLY A 74 -18.05 -7.79 -7.35
CA GLY A 74 -19.19 -8.73 -7.42
C GLY A 74 -19.25 -9.74 -6.26
N ASN A 75 -18.27 -9.79 -5.38
CA ASN A 75 -18.31 -10.60 -4.17
C ASN A 75 -18.70 -9.73 -2.97
N LYS A 76 -19.95 -9.86 -2.50
CA LYS A 76 -20.48 -9.05 -1.41
C LYS A 76 -19.63 -9.15 -0.14
N ALA A 77 -19.28 -10.36 0.28
CA ALA A 77 -18.53 -10.60 1.52
C ALA A 77 -17.10 -10.04 1.48
N LEU A 78 -16.47 -10.05 0.30
CA LEU A 78 -15.09 -9.57 0.13
C LEU A 78 -15.00 -8.05 -0.09
N LEU A 79 -16.06 -7.40 -0.50
CA LEU A 79 -16.05 -5.98 -0.82
C LEU A 79 -17.07 -5.19 -0.01
N ASN A 80 -18.38 -5.46 -0.18
CA ASN A 80 -19.42 -4.62 0.41
C ASN A 80 -19.42 -4.70 1.94
N ASP A 81 -19.36 -5.92 2.50
CA ASP A 81 -19.40 -6.10 3.95
C ASP A 81 -18.15 -5.48 4.61
N VAL A 82 -16.99 -5.57 3.95
CA VAL A 82 -15.76 -4.92 4.43
C VAL A 82 -15.86 -3.39 4.35
N ILE A 83 -16.45 -2.84 3.29
CA ILE A 83 -16.66 -1.38 3.16
C ILE A 83 -17.64 -0.88 4.22
N GLU A 84 -18.72 -1.61 4.49
CA GLU A 84 -19.67 -1.27 5.56
C GLU A 84 -18.99 -1.26 6.94
N GLU A 85 -18.14 -2.26 7.22
CA GLU A 85 -17.34 -2.28 8.46
C GLU A 85 -16.40 -1.07 8.56
N LEU A 86 -15.70 -0.72 7.47
CA LEU A 86 -14.83 0.45 7.45
C LEU A 86 -15.59 1.74 7.71
N PHE A 87 -16.78 1.91 7.12
CA PHE A 87 -17.64 3.07 7.39
C PHE A 87 -18.09 3.12 8.85
N ALA A 88 -18.49 1.99 9.43
CA ALA A 88 -18.84 1.92 10.84
C ALA A 88 -17.67 2.30 11.76
N LEU A 89 -16.45 1.89 11.41
CA LEU A 89 -15.24 2.29 12.14
C LEU A 89 -14.96 3.79 12.03
N VAL A 90 -15.18 4.39 10.86
CA VAL A 90 -15.05 5.85 10.68
C VAL A 90 -16.11 6.60 11.47
N LEU A 91 -17.37 6.20 11.40
CA LEU A 91 -18.48 6.84 12.11
C LEU A 91 -18.30 6.75 13.64
N SER A 92 -17.76 5.65 14.13
CA SER A 92 -17.46 5.48 15.57
C SER A 92 -16.17 6.18 16.02
N GLY A 93 -15.42 6.81 15.10
CA GLY A 93 -14.15 7.49 15.40
C GLY A 93 -12.97 6.55 15.65
N LYS A 94 -13.15 5.22 15.52
CA LYS A 94 -12.08 4.23 15.67
C LYS A 94 -11.10 4.25 14.50
N LEU A 95 -11.58 4.59 13.30
CA LEU A 95 -10.77 4.82 12.12
C LEU A 95 -10.88 6.30 11.73
N LYS A 96 -9.74 6.96 11.56
CA LYS A 96 -9.67 8.38 11.19
C LYS A 96 -8.91 8.53 9.88
N PRO A 97 -9.59 8.56 8.73
CA PRO A 97 -8.95 8.83 7.44
C PRO A 97 -8.29 10.22 7.48
N ILE A 98 -7.05 10.29 7.05
CA ILE A 98 -6.35 11.57 6.93
C ILE A 98 -6.74 12.18 5.57
N VAL A 99 -7.51 13.26 5.60
CA VAL A 99 -7.76 14.12 4.44
C VAL A 99 -6.64 15.17 4.42
N GLY A 100 -5.90 15.21 3.32
CA GLY A 100 -4.82 16.17 3.09
C GLY A 100 -5.35 17.48 2.48
N ALA A 101 -4.99 17.74 1.22
CA ALA A 101 -5.46 18.92 0.50
C ALA A 101 -6.75 18.63 -0.27
N THR A 102 -7.66 19.61 -0.30
CA THR A 102 -8.82 19.62 -1.18
C THR A 102 -8.63 20.69 -2.25
N PHE A 103 -8.85 20.35 -3.50
CA PHE A 103 -8.78 21.23 -4.65
C PHE A 103 -10.14 21.31 -5.33
N GLY A 104 -10.47 22.44 -5.94
CA GLY A 104 -11.60 22.52 -6.85
C GLY A 104 -11.38 21.62 -8.09
N LEU A 105 -12.43 21.16 -8.72
CA LEU A 105 -12.31 20.32 -9.92
C LEU A 105 -11.52 21.00 -11.05
N SER A 106 -11.66 22.32 -11.19
CA SER A 106 -10.87 23.13 -12.12
C SER A 106 -9.36 23.14 -11.84
N GLN A 107 -8.96 22.76 -10.63
CA GLN A 107 -7.58 22.70 -10.15
C GLN A 107 -7.01 21.25 -10.18
N ALA A 108 -7.66 20.32 -10.86
CA ALA A 108 -7.24 18.91 -10.92
C ALA A 108 -5.77 18.76 -11.34
N ARG A 109 -5.29 19.60 -12.26
CA ARG A 109 -3.87 19.62 -12.65
C ARG A 109 -2.95 19.90 -11.46
N GLN A 110 -3.26 20.92 -10.66
CA GLN A 110 -2.47 21.26 -9.46
C GLN A 110 -2.48 20.14 -8.43
N ALA A 111 -3.62 19.46 -8.24
CA ALA A 111 -3.73 18.29 -7.38
C ALA A 111 -2.79 17.16 -7.84
N HIS A 112 -2.73 16.87 -9.14
CA HIS A 112 -1.80 15.89 -9.70
C HIS A 112 -0.34 16.30 -9.52
N GLU A 113 -0.01 17.55 -9.77
CA GLU A 113 1.34 18.09 -9.59
C GLU A 113 1.80 17.99 -8.13
N ALA A 114 0.94 18.33 -7.16
CA ALA A 114 1.22 18.19 -5.73
C ALA A 114 1.46 16.72 -5.33
N MET A 115 0.68 15.79 -5.88
CA MET A 115 0.87 14.35 -5.64
C MET A 115 2.21 13.87 -6.20
N LEU A 116 2.56 14.25 -7.43
CA LEU A 116 3.81 13.87 -8.08
C LEU A 116 5.04 14.45 -7.36
N ALA A 117 4.91 15.68 -6.83
CA ALA A 117 5.95 16.33 -6.04
C ALA A 117 6.12 15.72 -4.64
N ARG A 118 5.27 14.73 -4.24
CA ARG A 118 5.26 14.11 -2.90
C ARG A 118 5.11 15.13 -1.75
N GLN A 119 4.39 16.21 -1.99
CA GLN A 119 4.14 17.29 -1.01
C GLN A 119 2.84 17.09 -0.23
N SER A 120 2.13 16.00 -0.50
CA SER A 120 0.84 15.71 0.14
C SER A 120 0.95 14.62 1.18
N THR A 121 0.24 14.81 2.29
CA THR A 121 -0.01 13.77 3.31
C THR A 121 -1.51 13.50 3.38
N GLY A 122 -1.90 12.23 3.42
CA GLY A 122 -3.31 11.84 3.39
C GLY A 122 -3.90 11.83 1.97
N LYS A 123 -5.21 11.81 1.89
CA LYS A 123 -5.94 11.81 0.61
C LYS A 123 -6.02 13.21 0.02
N ILE A 124 -5.66 13.34 -1.26
CA ILE A 124 -6.03 14.51 -2.05
C ILE A 124 -7.45 14.29 -2.57
N THR A 125 -8.31 15.27 -2.38
CA THR A 125 -9.70 15.24 -2.85
C THR A 125 -9.95 16.36 -3.87
N LEU A 126 -10.84 16.10 -4.82
CA LEU A 126 -11.37 17.11 -5.73
C LEU A 126 -12.82 17.39 -5.36
N ASP A 127 -13.14 18.64 -5.11
CA ASP A 127 -14.49 19.09 -4.83
C ASP A 127 -15.08 19.68 -6.11
N PRO A 128 -16.19 19.12 -6.64
CA PRO A 128 -16.80 19.62 -7.85
C PRO A 128 -17.54 20.95 -7.68
N VAL A 129 -17.71 21.42 -6.45
CA VAL A 129 -18.45 22.66 -6.13
C VAL A 129 -17.51 23.84 -5.80
N LEU A 130 -16.18 23.59 -5.66
CA LEU A 130 -15.15 24.62 -5.45
C LEU A 130 -14.60 25.14 -6.78
#